data_4ba2645cbaaba3ea8b909647f1576962
#
_entry.id   4ba2645cbaaba3ea8b909647f1576962
#
_cell.length_a   1.000
_cell.length_b   1.000
_cell.length_c   1.000
_cell.angle_alpha   90.00
_cell.angle_beta   90.00
_cell.angle_gamma   90.00
#
_symmetry.space_group_name_H-M   'P 1'
#
loop_
_entity.id
_entity.type
_entity.pdbx_description
1 polymer ?
#
loop_
_entity_poly.entity_id
_entity_poly.type
_entity_poly.pdbx_seq_one_letter_code
_entity_poly.pdbx_strand_id
1 'polypeptide(L)'
;MPGVSFLLPIWFDLTAVFLFALTGVWAATRRGYDVVGAFVLAFVTGVGGGLLRDAVFLQEIPAVMRDGRFLWAVLAAVVIGAAVQRLAERFESLLAYVDAAAIGVYAVYGANKSLVAGVSAEAAVLVGLCNAVGGGLLRDVVVREEPLLLKPGQLYFLATLVGCIGFVVLSHHYGLDVELSAYAAIAVTMLLRVLAIRFDWRTSPLGARWRKPD
;
A
#
# COMPACT_ATOMS: atom_id res chain seq x y z
N MET A 1 1.37 -25.06 16.07
CA MET A 1 2.04 -24.62 14.82
C MET A 1 3.06 -23.56 15.22
N PRO A 2 4.31 -23.58 14.72
CA PRO A 2 5.26 -22.51 15.05
C PRO A 2 4.72 -21.21 14.48
N GLY A 3 4.31 -20.29 15.36
CA GLY A 3 3.91 -18.95 14.96
C GLY A 3 5.09 -18.20 14.35
N VAL A 4 4.84 -17.28 13.42
CA VAL A 4 5.86 -16.36 12.93
C VAL A 4 6.30 -15.50 14.11
N SER A 5 7.49 -15.76 14.64
CA SER A 5 8.02 -15.09 15.83
C SER A 5 8.88 -13.85 15.49
N PHE A 6 9.12 -13.61 14.19
CA PHE A 6 10.00 -12.54 13.74
C PHE A 6 9.20 -11.43 13.07
N LEU A 7 9.23 -10.24 13.67
CA LEU A 7 8.70 -9.02 13.08
C LEU A 7 9.71 -8.47 12.07
N LEU A 8 9.25 -8.20 10.85
CA LEU A 8 10.08 -7.55 9.83
C LEU A 8 10.63 -6.22 10.36
N PRO A 9 11.87 -5.87 9.97
CA PRO A 9 12.49 -4.62 10.39
C PRO A 9 11.61 -3.40 10.05
N ILE A 10 11.60 -2.40 10.92
CA ILE A 10 10.76 -1.19 10.80
C ILE A 10 10.97 -0.43 9.49
N TRP A 11 12.13 -0.59 8.86
CA TRP A 11 12.39 0.09 7.60
C TRP A 11 11.44 -0.34 6.47
N PHE A 12 10.83 -1.55 6.52
CA PHE A 12 9.76 -1.93 5.60
C PHE A 12 8.56 -0.98 5.74
N ASP A 13 8.11 -0.75 6.98
CA ASP A 13 6.99 0.16 7.27
C ASP A 13 7.33 1.60 6.86
N LEU A 14 8.51 2.09 7.23
CA LEU A 14 8.98 3.43 6.88
C LEU A 14 9.11 3.65 5.36
N THR A 15 9.60 2.63 4.62
CA THR A 15 9.70 2.69 3.16
C THR A 15 8.30 2.80 2.54
N ALA A 16 7.36 1.99 3.01
CA ALA A 16 5.99 2.05 2.51
C ALA A 16 5.33 3.40 2.82
N VAL A 17 5.49 3.92 4.05
CA VAL A 17 5.02 5.27 4.43
C VAL A 17 5.60 6.33 3.51
N PHE A 18 6.91 6.31 3.27
CA PHE A 18 7.58 7.25 2.39
C PHE A 18 7.03 7.20 0.95
N LEU A 19 6.92 6.00 0.37
CA LEU A 19 6.42 5.82 -1.00
C LEU A 19 4.96 6.28 -1.13
N PHE A 20 4.09 5.90 -0.18
CA PHE A 20 2.71 6.38 -0.18
C PHE A 20 2.62 7.89 0.04
N ALA A 21 3.40 8.46 0.94
CA ALA A 21 3.45 9.90 1.16
C ALA A 21 3.86 10.64 -0.12
N LEU A 22 4.82 10.13 -0.91
CA LEU A 22 5.16 10.68 -2.23
C LEU A 22 3.94 10.73 -3.15
N THR A 23 3.15 9.66 -3.21
CA THR A 23 1.93 9.65 -4.03
C THR A 23 0.91 10.67 -3.53
N GLY A 24 0.84 10.91 -2.21
CA GLY A 24 0.02 11.95 -1.60
C GLY A 24 0.46 13.35 -2.00
N VAL A 25 1.77 13.63 -1.99
CA VAL A 25 2.32 14.93 -2.46
C VAL A 25 1.92 15.17 -3.92
N TRP A 26 2.12 14.20 -4.79
CA TRP A 26 1.79 14.37 -6.23
C TRP A 26 0.29 14.49 -6.48
N ALA A 27 -0.56 13.83 -5.68
CA ALA A 27 -1.99 14.04 -5.73
C ALA A 27 -2.38 15.46 -5.28
N ALA A 28 -1.74 16.00 -4.23
CA ALA A 28 -1.94 17.37 -3.76
C ALA A 28 -1.52 18.40 -4.80
N THR A 29 -0.36 18.24 -5.43
CA THR A 29 0.12 19.16 -6.47
C THR A 29 -0.79 19.20 -7.70
N ARG A 30 -1.33 18.04 -8.13
CA ARG A 30 -2.32 17.99 -9.22
C ARG A 30 -3.61 18.72 -8.90
N ARG A 31 -3.94 18.87 -7.61
CA ARG A 31 -5.12 19.60 -7.12
C ARG A 31 -4.83 21.08 -6.82
N GLY A 32 -3.58 21.53 -6.99
CA GLY A 32 -3.17 22.90 -6.69
C GLY A 32 -3.15 23.23 -5.20
N TYR A 33 -2.97 22.23 -4.33
CA TYR A 33 -2.85 22.42 -2.88
C TYR A 33 -1.50 23.10 -2.56
N ASP A 34 -1.49 23.88 -1.49
CA ASP A 34 -0.28 24.50 -0.95
C ASP A 34 0.59 23.47 -0.20
N VAL A 35 1.70 23.94 0.37
CA VAL A 35 2.64 23.09 1.13
C VAL A 35 1.96 22.42 2.32
N VAL A 36 1.03 23.11 2.99
CA VAL A 36 0.30 22.56 4.15
C VAL A 36 -0.66 21.46 3.69
N GLY A 37 -1.42 21.70 2.63
CA GLY A 37 -2.30 20.70 2.03
C GLY A 37 -1.53 19.50 1.50
N ALA A 38 -0.36 19.72 0.89
CA ALA A 38 0.52 18.64 0.43
C ALA A 38 1.05 17.79 1.60
N PHE A 39 1.47 18.43 2.71
CA PHE A 39 1.89 17.72 3.92
C PHE A 39 0.74 16.88 4.52
N VAL A 40 -0.43 17.49 4.69
CA VAL A 40 -1.60 16.79 5.25
C VAL A 40 -1.98 15.58 4.40
N LEU A 41 -2.04 15.75 3.08
CA LEU A 41 -2.39 14.65 2.18
C LEU A 41 -1.30 13.57 2.14
N ALA A 42 -0.02 13.95 2.16
CA ALA A 42 1.10 13.02 2.28
C ALA A 42 1.04 12.22 3.59
N PHE A 43 0.75 12.89 4.70
CA PHE A 43 0.60 12.24 6.00
C PHE A 43 -0.56 11.25 6.00
N VAL A 44 -1.74 11.67 5.59
CA VAL A 44 -2.93 10.80 5.52
C VAL A 44 -2.67 9.60 4.60
N THR A 45 -2.04 9.82 3.46
CA THR A 45 -1.76 8.75 2.49
C THR A 45 -0.69 7.79 3.02
N GLY A 46 0.41 8.32 3.56
CA GLY A 46 1.54 7.52 4.04
C GLY A 46 1.20 6.70 5.28
N VAL A 47 0.53 7.33 6.25
CA VAL A 47 0.32 6.75 7.58
C VAL A 47 -1.04 6.06 7.69
N GLY A 48 -2.01 6.40 6.84
CA GLY A 48 -3.41 5.98 6.95
C GLY A 48 -3.60 4.47 6.98
N GLY A 49 -2.90 3.72 6.13
CA GLY A 49 -2.94 2.24 6.15
C GLY A 49 -2.46 1.67 7.48
N GLY A 50 -1.31 2.18 7.98
CA GLY A 50 -0.77 1.78 9.27
C GLY A 50 -1.65 2.16 10.46
N LEU A 51 -2.34 3.30 10.40
CA LEU A 51 -3.34 3.69 11.41
C LEU A 51 -4.50 2.70 11.44
N LEU A 52 -5.05 2.33 10.29
CA LEU A 52 -6.11 1.32 10.20
C LEU A 52 -5.63 -0.03 10.74
N ARG A 53 -4.45 -0.48 10.33
CA ARG A 53 -3.84 -1.72 10.81
C ARG A 53 -3.74 -1.73 12.33
N ASP A 54 -3.08 -0.73 12.90
CA ASP A 54 -2.72 -0.72 14.31
C ASP A 54 -3.93 -0.41 15.19
N ALA A 55 -4.65 0.69 14.94
CA ALA A 55 -5.72 1.16 15.81
C ALA A 55 -7.02 0.35 15.67
N VAL A 56 -7.38 -0.05 14.44
CA VAL A 56 -8.67 -0.72 14.18
C VAL A 56 -8.55 -2.23 14.29
N PHE A 57 -7.60 -2.83 13.59
CA PHE A 57 -7.50 -4.29 13.51
C PHE A 57 -6.71 -4.90 14.65
N LEU A 58 -5.57 -4.34 15.02
CA LEU A 58 -4.70 -4.88 16.08
C LEU A 58 -4.99 -4.27 17.46
N GLN A 59 -5.76 -3.19 17.52
CA GLN A 59 -6.10 -2.46 18.77
C GLN A 59 -4.86 -2.06 19.57
N GLU A 60 -3.81 -1.63 18.85
CA GLU A 60 -2.58 -1.14 19.41
C GLU A 60 -2.44 0.37 19.25
N ILE A 61 -1.54 0.99 20.03
CA ILE A 61 -1.12 2.36 19.77
C ILE A 61 -0.38 2.39 18.43
N PRO A 62 -0.83 3.20 17.43
CA PRO A 62 -0.23 3.24 16.11
C PRO A 62 1.27 3.52 16.14
N ALA A 63 2.02 2.85 15.27
CA ALA A 63 3.48 2.98 15.19
C ALA A 63 3.93 4.44 14.99
N VAL A 64 3.20 5.23 14.21
CA VAL A 64 3.46 6.66 14.01
C VAL A 64 3.42 7.48 15.30
N MET A 65 2.66 7.06 16.29
CA MET A 65 2.59 7.74 17.60
C MET A 65 3.72 7.30 18.55
N ARG A 66 4.36 6.16 18.28
CA ARG A 66 5.45 5.61 19.09
C ARG A 66 6.82 6.02 18.58
N ASP A 67 6.94 6.35 17.29
CA ASP A 67 8.22 6.55 16.62
C ASP A 67 8.20 7.76 15.68
N GLY A 68 8.96 8.78 16.04
CA GLY A 68 9.07 10.01 15.24
C GLY A 68 9.67 9.82 13.85
N ARG A 69 10.31 8.68 13.56
CA ARG A 69 10.86 8.38 12.22
C ARG A 69 9.78 8.37 11.13
N PHE A 70 8.54 8.01 11.48
CA PHE A 70 7.41 8.09 10.56
C PHE A 70 7.12 9.51 10.09
N LEU A 71 7.18 10.48 11.00
CA LEU A 71 7.02 11.90 10.66
C LEU A 71 8.15 12.39 9.76
N TRP A 72 9.39 12.00 10.05
CA TRP A 72 10.54 12.33 9.20
C TRP A 72 10.43 11.71 7.81
N ALA A 73 9.92 10.47 7.68
CA ALA A 73 9.67 9.84 6.39
C ALA A 73 8.65 10.62 5.57
N VAL A 74 7.56 11.10 6.19
CA VAL A 74 6.57 11.96 5.51
C VAL A 74 7.17 13.30 5.11
N LEU A 75 7.91 13.98 6.00
CA LEU A 75 8.56 15.24 5.68
C LEU A 75 9.58 15.09 4.53
N ALA A 76 10.38 14.03 4.55
CA ALA A 76 11.28 13.72 3.45
C ALA A 76 10.53 13.50 2.13
N ALA A 77 9.38 12.79 2.18
CA ALA A 77 8.54 12.60 1.01
C ALA A 77 7.96 13.92 0.48
N VAL A 78 7.59 14.86 1.35
CA VAL A 78 7.11 16.20 0.95
C VAL A 78 8.21 16.97 0.23
N VAL A 79 9.41 17.01 0.80
CA VAL A 79 10.56 17.73 0.20
C VAL A 79 10.95 17.11 -1.14
N ILE A 80 11.14 15.78 -1.15
CA ILE A 80 11.56 15.06 -2.37
C ILE A 80 10.44 15.10 -3.42
N GLY A 81 9.20 14.82 -3.02
CA GLY A 81 8.05 14.82 -3.90
C GLY A 81 7.82 16.17 -4.58
N ALA A 82 7.98 17.28 -3.85
CA ALA A 82 7.93 18.62 -4.41
C ALA A 82 9.11 18.89 -5.38
N ALA A 83 10.32 18.44 -5.02
CA ALA A 83 11.49 18.62 -5.88
C ALA A 83 11.40 17.88 -7.22
N VAL A 84 10.79 16.67 -7.20
CA VAL A 84 10.66 15.82 -8.41
C VAL A 84 9.28 15.88 -9.06
N GLN A 85 8.42 16.83 -8.66
CA GLN A 85 7.05 16.92 -9.19
C GLN A 85 7.00 17.03 -10.72
N ARG A 86 7.93 17.79 -11.35
CA ARG A 86 8.00 17.91 -12.81
C ARG A 86 8.25 16.57 -13.50
N LEU A 87 9.01 15.67 -12.85
CA LEU A 87 9.23 14.32 -13.35
C LEU A 87 7.95 13.50 -13.27
N ALA A 88 7.21 13.60 -12.15
CA ALA A 88 5.92 12.95 -11.96
C ALA A 88 4.85 13.43 -12.94
N GLU A 89 4.86 14.74 -13.27
CA GLU A 89 3.97 15.32 -14.29
C GLU A 89 4.33 14.84 -15.71
N ARG A 90 5.63 14.69 -16.00
CA ARG A 90 6.11 14.23 -17.31
C ARG A 90 5.83 12.74 -17.55
N PHE A 91 5.83 11.92 -16.49
CA PHE A 91 5.61 10.48 -16.57
C PHE A 91 4.33 10.12 -15.82
N GLU A 92 3.19 10.15 -16.50
CA GLU A 92 1.87 9.86 -15.91
C GLU A 92 1.80 8.52 -15.15
N SER A 93 2.55 7.53 -15.62
CA SER A 93 2.63 6.20 -15.00
C SER A 93 3.51 6.14 -13.75
N LEU A 94 4.32 7.17 -13.45
CA LEU A 94 5.26 7.15 -12.33
C LEU A 94 4.53 6.97 -10.99
N LEU A 95 3.42 7.69 -10.80
CA LEU A 95 2.58 7.55 -9.61
C LEU A 95 2.10 6.09 -9.44
N ALA A 96 1.66 5.46 -10.53
CA ALA A 96 1.17 4.09 -10.49
C ALA A 96 2.27 3.06 -10.15
N TYR A 97 3.51 3.29 -10.62
CA TYR A 97 4.64 2.41 -10.27
C TYR A 97 5.11 2.59 -8.83
N VAL A 98 5.16 3.84 -8.33
CA VAL A 98 5.49 4.10 -6.92
C VAL A 98 4.43 3.54 -6.00
N ASP A 99 3.16 3.70 -6.35
CA ASP A 99 2.02 3.10 -5.64
C ASP A 99 2.12 1.56 -5.65
N ALA A 100 2.49 0.94 -6.78
CA ALA A 100 2.68 -0.51 -6.89
C ALA A 100 3.80 -1.03 -5.95
N ALA A 101 4.89 -0.30 -5.80
CA ALA A 101 5.95 -0.63 -4.87
C ALA A 101 5.48 -0.48 -3.41
N ALA A 102 4.80 0.62 -3.10
CA ALA A 102 4.27 0.90 -1.76
C ALA A 102 3.29 -0.17 -1.29
N ILE A 103 2.35 -0.58 -2.17
CA ILE A 103 1.38 -1.63 -1.89
C ILE A 103 2.05 -2.96 -1.54
N GLY A 104 3.05 -3.37 -2.33
CA GLY A 104 3.76 -4.63 -2.08
C GLY A 104 4.40 -4.67 -0.71
N VAL A 105 5.09 -3.60 -0.32
CA VAL A 105 5.75 -3.50 0.97
C VAL A 105 4.74 -3.46 2.12
N TYR A 106 3.69 -2.64 2.00
CA TYR A 106 2.68 -2.51 3.05
C TYR A 106 1.84 -3.78 3.24
N ALA A 107 1.51 -4.47 2.15
CA ALA A 107 0.78 -5.73 2.20
C ALA A 107 1.52 -6.77 3.06
N VAL A 108 2.79 -6.95 2.76
CA VAL A 108 3.65 -7.93 3.43
C VAL A 108 3.91 -7.54 4.89
N TYR A 109 4.26 -6.26 5.14
CA TYR A 109 4.50 -5.80 6.51
C TYR A 109 3.25 -5.89 7.37
N GLY A 110 2.09 -5.50 6.84
CA GLY A 110 0.82 -5.61 7.55
C GLY A 110 0.44 -7.05 7.88
N ALA A 111 0.61 -7.98 6.94
CA ALA A 111 0.38 -9.39 7.17
C ALA A 111 1.36 -9.98 8.22
N ASN A 112 2.65 -9.66 8.12
CA ASN A 112 3.66 -10.10 9.08
C ASN A 112 3.35 -9.59 10.49
N LYS A 113 3.12 -8.29 10.66
CA LYS A 113 2.80 -7.70 11.96
C LYS A 113 1.57 -8.36 12.59
N SER A 114 0.57 -8.67 11.77
CA SER A 114 -0.65 -9.34 12.22
C SER A 114 -0.40 -10.77 12.68
N LEU A 115 0.41 -11.54 11.94
CA LEU A 115 0.82 -12.89 12.35
C LEU A 115 1.58 -12.86 13.69
N VAL A 116 2.49 -11.90 13.86
CA VAL A 116 3.24 -11.72 15.12
C VAL A 116 2.31 -11.33 16.27
N ALA A 117 1.25 -10.55 16.00
CA ALA A 117 0.22 -10.20 16.98
C ALA A 117 -0.72 -11.40 17.32
N GLY A 118 -0.55 -12.55 16.67
CA GLY A 118 -1.28 -13.78 17.00
C GLY A 118 -2.65 -13.91 16.34
N VAL A 119 -2.97 -13.10 15.32
CA VAL A 119 -4.20 -13.28 14.54
C VAL A 119 -4.06 -14.47 13.57
N SER A 120 -5.19 -15.05 13.13
CA SER A 120 -5.17 -16.19 12.20
C SER A 120 -4.54 -15.81 10.84
N ALA A 121 -4.09 -16.80 10.09
CA ALA A 121 -3.45 -16.59 8.79
C ALA A 121 -4.39 -15.85 7.83
N GLU A 122 -5.67 -16.19 7.81
CA GLU A 122 -6.69 -15.57 6.98
C GLU A 122 -6.93 -14.12 7.40
N ALA A 123 -7.00 -13.85 8.70
CA ALA A 123 -7.13 -12.49 9.21
C ALA A 123 -5.88 -11.66 8.91
N ALA A 124 -4.68 -12.24 8.98
CA ALA A 124 -3.43 -11.57 8.63
C ALA A 124 -3.39 -11.15 7.15
N VAL A 125 -3.89 -11.99 6.22
CA VAL A 125 -4.07 -11.61 4.81
C VAL A 125 -5.01 -10.41 4.68
N LEU A 126 -6.16 -10.44 5.36
CA LEU A 126 -7.13 -9.35 5.31
C LEU A 126 -6.55 -8.04 5.85
N VAL A 127 -5.88 -8.09 7.01
CA VAL A 127 -5.24 -6.90 7.62
C VAL A 127 -4.11 -6.38 6.75
N GLY A 128 -3.30 -7.26 6.14
CA GLY A 128 -2.26 -6.88 5.18
C GLY A 128 -2.84 -6.16 3.96
N LEU A 129 -3.95 -6.67 3.41
CA LEU A 129 -4.69 -6.01 2.33
C LEU A 129 -5.18 -4.63 2.75
N CYS A 130 -5.87 -4.51 3.89
CA CYS A 130 -6.38 -3.24 4.38
C CYS A 130 -5.25 -2.23 4.65
N ASN A 131 -4.13 -2.69 5.21
CA ASN A 131 -2.93 -1.87 5.39
C ASN A 131 -2.41 -1.33 4.05
N ALA A 132 -2.32 -2.19 3.05
CA ALA A 132 -1.80 -1.84 1.73
C ALA A 132 -2.68 -0.85 0.97
N VAL A 133 -4.00 -1.08 0.95
CA VAL A 133 -4.90 -0.24 0.15
C VAL A 133 -5.41 0.99 0.91
N GLY A 134 -5.32 0.99 2.25
CA GLY A 134 -5.94 2.01 3.12
C GLY A 134 -5.42 3.42 2.86
N GLY A 135 -4.09 3.58 2.69
CA GLY A 135 -3.48 4.88 2.42
C GLY A 135 -3.96 5.49 1.10
N GLY A 136 -3.95 4.69 0.03
CA GLY A 136 -4.44 5.11 -1.29
C GLY A 136 -5.94 5.41 -1.29
N LEU A 137 -6.73 4.59 -0.61
CA LEU A 137 -8.17 4.81 -0.45
C LEU A 137 -8.46 6.14 0.25
N LEU A 138 -7.79 6.42 1.37
CA LEU A 138 -7.94 7.68 2.10
C LEU A 138 -7.50 8.88 1.24
N ARG A 139 -6.38 8.78 0.51
CA ARG A 139 -5.93 9.80 -0.43
C ARG A 139 -7.03 10.13 -1.44
N ASP A 140 -7.53 9.11 -2.14
CA ASP A 140 -8.49 9.28 -3.24
C ASP A 140 -9.80 9.89 -2.72
N VAL A 141 -10.28 9.46 -1.54
CA VAL A 141 -11.47 10.03 -0.88
C VAL A 141 -11.26 11.51 -0.52
N VAL A 142 -10.10 11.87 0.06
CA VAL A 142 -9.80 13.26 0.44
C VAL A 142 -9.74 14.18 -0.78
N VAL A 143 -9.15 13.72 -1.89
CA VAL A 143 -9.10 14.50 -3.13
C VAL A 143 -10.37 14.38 -3.98
N ARG A 144 -11.40 13.68 -3.49
CA ARG A 144 -12.69 13.45 -4.17
C ARG A 144 -12.52 12.79 -5.54
N GLU A 145 -11.63 11.82 -5.60
CA GLU A 145 -11.49 10.94 -6.75
C GLU A 145 -12.12 9.57 -6.44
N GLU A 146 -12.60 8.90 -7.47
CA GLU A 146 -13.04 7.53 -7.31
C GLU A 146 -11.83 6.64 -6.98
N PRO A 147 -11.85 5.95 -5.81
CA PRO A 147 -10.72 5.15 -5.39
C PRO A 147 -10.31 4.09 -6.41
N LEU A 148 -9.01 3.98 -6.70
CA LEU A 148 -8.45 2.97 -7.60
C LEU A 148 -8.85 1.55 -7.21
N LEU A 149 -9.04 1.30 -5.92
CA LEU A 149 -9.51 0.03 -5.37
C LEU A 149 -10.87 -0.39 -5.92
N LEU A 150 -11.75 0.56 -6.18
CA LEU A 150 -13.15 0.33 -6.60
C LEU A 150 -13.34 0.37 -8.12
N LYS A 151 -12.38 0.92 -8.85
CA LYS A 151 -12.46 1.01 -10.31
C LYS A 151 -12.26 -0.36 -10.95
N PRO A 152 -13.09 -0.73 -11.95
CA PRO A 152 -12.75 -1.81 -12.86
C PRO A 152 -11.43 -1.47 -13.55
N GLY A 153 -10.35 -2.10 -13.18
CA GLY A 153 -9.04 -1.72 -13.72
C GLY A 153 -7.93 -2.63 -13.26
N GLN A 154 -6.75 -2.22 -13.52
CA GLN A 154 -5.40 -2.80 -13.44
C GLN A 154 -5.13 -3.71 -12.23
N LEU A 155 -5.91 -4.77 -12.01
CA LEU A 155 -5.71 -5.84 -11.00
C LEU A 155 -5.14 -5.37 -9.65
N TYR A 156 -5.52 -4.13 -9.23
CA TYR A 156 -4.95 -3.47 -8.04
C TYR A 156 -5.06 -4.36 -6.79
N PHE A 157 -6.29 -4.74 -6.47
CA PHE A 157 -6.59 -5.57 -5.31
C PHE A 157 -6.07 -7.00 -5.47
N LEU A 158 -6.22 -7.60 -6.66
CA LEU A 158 -5.85 -9.00 -6.89
C LEU A 158 -4.34 -9.23 -6.80
N ALA A 159 -3.52 -8.31 -7.32
CA ALA A 159 -2.07 -8.41 -7.20
C ALA A 159 -1.62 -8.32 -5.72
N THR A 160 -2.25 -7.42 -4.96
CA THR A 160 -1.98 -7.28 -3.52
C THR A 160 -2.41 -8.53 -2.74
N LEU A 161 -3.56 -9.09 -3.08
CA LEU A 161 -4.07 -10.33 -2.49
C LEU A 161 -3.10 -11.51 -2.74
N VAL A 162 -2.63 -11.66 -3.97
CA VAL A 162 -1.64 -12.71 -4.32
C VAL A 162 -0.36 -12.53 -3.50
N GLY A 163 0.12 -11.30 -3.34
CA GLY A 163 1.29 -11.01 -2.50
C GLY A 163 1.08 -11.35 -1.04
N CYS A 164 -0.04 -10.93 -0.45
CA CYS A 164 -0.36 -11.26 0.94
C CYS A 164 -0.47 -12.77 1.17
N ILE A 165 -1.21 -13.47 0.31
CA ILE A 165 -1.35 -14.94 0.39
C ILE A 165 0.01 -15.60 0.22
N GLY A 166 0.79 -15.20 -0.79
CA GLY A 166 2.13 -15.72 -1.04
C GLY A 166 3.04 -15.57 0.17
N PHE A 167 3.08 -14.39 0.79
CA PHE A 167 3.85 -14.14 1.99
C PHE A 167 3.43 -15.07 3.14
N VAL A 168 2.13 -15.13 3.45
CA VAL A 168 1.60 -15.94 4.55
C VAL A 168 1.86 -17.42 4.31
N VAL A 169 1.67 -17.91 3.08
CA VAL A 169 1.94 -19.31 2.73
C VAL A 169 3.43 -19.63 2.88
N LEU A 170 4.32 -18.80 2.34
CA LEU A 170 5.76 -19.05 2.40
C LEU A 170 6.28 -19.00 3.86
N SER A 171 5.95 -17.94 4.60
CA SER A 171 6.51 -17.71 5.93
C SER A 171 5.80 -18.52 7.04
N HIS A 172 4.47 -18.60 7.00
CA HIS A 172 3.69 -19.24 8.07
C HIS A 172 3.43 -20.72 7.82
N HIS A 173 3.06 -21.10 6.59
CA HIS A 173 2.71 -22.48 6.28
C HIS A 173 3.96 -23.35 5.99
N TYR A 174 4.86 -22.85 5.15
CA TYR A 174 6.11 -23.57 4.84
C TYR A 174 7.26 -23.27 5.79
N GLY A 175 7.15 -22.27 6.67
CA GLY A 175 8.19 -21.91 7.64
C GLY A 175 9.48 -21.40 7.01
N LEU A 176 9.41 -20.84 5.81
CA LEU A 176 10.58 -20.25 5.17
C LEU A 176 10.99 -18.97 5.91
N ASP A 177 12.23 -18.54 5.69
CA ASP A 177 12.73 -17.29 6.25
C ASP A 177 11.80 -16.12 5.95
N VAL A 178 11.50 -15.32 6.97
CA VAL A 178 10.49 -14.27 6.92
C VAL A 178 10.89 -13.15 5.98
N GLU A 179 12.17 -12.74 6.01
CA GLU A 179 12.66 -11.68 5.13
C GLU A 179 12.71 -12.14 3.67
N LEU A 180 13.18 -13.36 3.41
CA LEU A 180 13.18 -13.93 2.06
C LEU A 180 11.76 -14.05 1.52
N SER A 181 10.81 -14.53 2.33
CA SER A 181 9.39 -14.60 1.97
C SER A 181 8.80 -13.21 1.68
N ALA A 182 9.22 -12.19 2.46
CA ALA A 182 8.81 -10.81 2.26
C ALA A 182 9.31 -10.27 0.92
N TYR A 183 10.60 -10.40 0.62
CA TYR A 183 11.15 -9.93 -0.66
C TYR A 183 10.50 -10.64 -1.86
N ALA A 184 10.31 -11.95 -1.77
CA ALA A 184 9.65 -12.71 -2.84
C ALA A 184 8.21 -12.22 -3.08
N ALA A 185 7.43 -12.06 -2.02
CA ALA A 185 6.04 -11.59 -2.11
C ALA A 185 5.94 -10.14 -2.62
N ILE A 186 6.82 -9.25 -2.16
CA ILE A 186 6.90 -7.85 -2.65
C ILE A 186 7.23 -7.85 -4.14
N ALA A 187 8.24 -8.62 -4.56
CA ALA A 187 8.65 -8.72 -5.96
C ALA A 187 7.52 -9.23 -6.85
N VAL A 188 6.80 -10.28 -6.40
CA VAL A 188 5.64 -10.83 -7.13
C VAL A 188 4.52 -9.79 -7.24
N THR A 189 4.17 -9.13 -6.13
CA THR A 189 3.13 -8.09 -6.13
C THR A 189 3.49 -6.96 -7.09
N MET A 190 4.72 -6.46 -7.01
CA MET A 190 5.22 -5.38 -7.86
C MET A 190 5.24 -5.80 -9.33
N LEU A 191 5.72 -7.01 -9.63
CA LEU A 191 5.75 -7.55 -11.00
C LEU A 191 4.35 -7.63 -11.58
N LEU A 192 3.39 -8.23 -10.85
CA LEU A 192 1.99 -8.33 -11.29
C LEU A 192 1.38 -6.94 -11.54
N ARG A 193 1.66 -5.97 -10.69
CA ARG A 193 1.19 -4.59 -10.85
C ARG A 193 1.80 -3.92 -12.08
N VAL A 194 3.12 -4.05 -12.26
CA VAL A 194 3.83 -3.49 -13.42
C VAL A 194 3.32 -4.11 -14.72
N LEU A 195 3.14 -5.43 -14.77
CA LEU A 195 2.57 -6.12 -15.92
C LEU A 195 1.12 -5.68 -16.19
N ALA A 196 0.30 -5.57 -15.14
CA ALA A 196 -1.08 -5.12 -15.27
C ALA A 196 -1.17 -3.67 -15.80
N ILE A 197 -0.27 -2.78 -15.36
CA ILE A 197 -0.17 -1.41 -15.88
C ILE A 197 0.32 -1.42 -17.32
N ARG A 198 1.37 -2.18 -17.62
CA ARG A 198 2.02 -2.21 -18.94
C ARG A 198 1.13 -2.80 -20.03
N PHE A 199 0.38 -3.86 -19.70
CA PHE A 199 -0.48 -4.59 -20.63
C PHE A 199 -1.96 -4.23 -20.49
N ASP A 200 -2.29 -3.23 -19.68
CA ASP A 200 -3.65 -2.76 -19.42
C ASP A 200 -4.62 -3.89 -19.02
N TRP A 201 -4.16 -4.81 -18.17
CA TRP A 201 -4.99 -5.90 -17.67
C TRP A 201 -6.10 -5.32 -16.77
N ARG A 202 -7.35 -5.53 -17.18
CA ARG A 202 -8.50 -4.96 -16.48
C ARG A 202 -9.47 -6.04 -16.02
N THR A 203 -10.08 -5.82 -14.86
CA THR A 203 -11.25 -6.57 -14.44
C THR A 203 -12.49 -6.03 -15.17
N SER A 204 -13.40 -6.94 -15.56
CA SER A 204 -14.67 -6.52 -16.17
C SER A 204 -15.64 -5.99 -15.11
N PRO A 205 -16.42 -4.93 -15.40
CA PRO A 205 -17.49 -4.48 -14.51
C PRO A 205 -18.49 -5.61 -14.23
N LEU A 206 -18.99 -5.65 -12.99
CA LEU A 206 -20.06 -6.58 -12.64
C LEU A 206 -21.29 -6.27 -13.50
N GLY A 207 -21.84 -7.26 -14.20
CA GLY A 207 -23.01 -7.07 -15.08
C GLY A 207 -22.69 -6.63 -16.51
N ALA A 208 -21.42 -6.49 -16.91
CA ALA A 208 -21.08 -6.19 -18.30
C ALA A 208 -21.67 -7.20 -19.33
N ARG A 209 -21.90 -8.45 -18.90
CA ARG A 209 -22.55 -9.50 -19.71
C ARG A 209 -24.07 -9.33 -19.83
N TRP A 210 -24.69 -8.46 -19.03
CA TRP A 210 -26.13 -8.26 -18.98
C TRP A 210 -26.59 -6.97 -19.69
N ARG A 211 -25.69 -6.10 -20.10
CA ARG A 211 -26.04 -4.98 -20.97
C ARG A 211 -26.20 -5.51 -22.38
N LYS A 212 -27.44 -5.54 -22.88
CA LYS A 212 -27.73 -5.72 -24.31
C LYS A 212 -26.98 -4.61 -25.07
N PRO A 213 -26.34 -4.91 -26.20
CA PRO A 213 -25.88 -3.85 -27.09
C PRO A 213 -27.12 -3.09 -27.57
N ASP A 214 -27.10 -1.78 -27.41
CA ASP A 214 -28.09 -0.86 -27.98
C ASP A 214 -27.95 -0.85 -29.49
#